data_2033fc94162c0a9bea3a64fbee8ddb01
#
_entry.id   2033fc94162c0a9bea3a64fbee8ddb01
#
_cell.length_a   1.000
_cell.length_b   1.000
_cell.length_c   1.000
_cell.angle_alpha   90.00
_cell.angle_beta   90.00
_cell.angle_gamma   90.00
#
_symmetry.space_group_name_H-M   'P 1'
#
loop_
_entity.id
_entity.type
_entity.pdbx_description
1 polymer ?
#
loop_
_entity_poly.entity_id
_entity_poly.type
_entity_poly.pdbx_seq_one_letter_code
_entity_poly.pdbx_strand_id
1 'polypeptide(L)'
;MGDFCSIAIADCNLDNKNKINIIKRIFYPNSLGILYESITQFLGFDKYGEEYKVMGLAPYGNPIYLNEISKLFLGDFELDLKFFNHDKKNYNYKFEGTPVQETLLNKKYYDILGSPRSSNESLEQFHMDVAASLQKVFEEKIFVLINQNLNIDNKKLVLAGGCAMNSSCNGKIVE
;
A
#
# COMPACT_ATOMS: atom_id res chain seq x y z
N MET A 1 -11.33 -1.70 -10.72
CA MET A 1 -11.76 -0.41 -10.13
C MET A 1 -12.01 0.55 -11.28
N GLY A 2 -13.24 0.63 -11.74
CA GLY A 2 -13.55 1.26 -13.02
C GLY A 2 -13.85 2.77 -12.95
N ASP A 3 -13.70 3.40 -11.79
CA ASP A 3 -14.06 4.80 -11.56
C ASP A 3 -12.90 5.63 -10.98
N PHE A 4 -11.67 5.19 -11.18
CA PHE A 4 -10.44 5.76 -10.59
C PHE A 4 -10.42 5.77 -9.06
N CYS A 5 -11.32 5.07 -8.39
CA CYS A 5 -11.34 4.97 -6.93
C CYS A 5 -10.33 3.93 -6.47
N SER A 6 -9.35 4.34 -5.66
CA SER A 6 -8.34 3.45 -5.08
C SER A 6 -8.78 2.86 -3.73
N ILE A 7 -9.57 3.63 -2.95
CA ILE A 7 -10.14 3.21 -1.68
C ILE A 7 -11.57 3.72 -1.60
N ALA A 8 -12.50 2.86 -1.23
CA ALA A 8 -13.87 3.24 -0.91
C ALA A 8 -14.26 2.70 0.47
N ILE A 9 -14.95 3.51 1.25
CA ILE A 9 -15.57 3.12 2.51
C ILE A 9 -17.07 3.26 2.35
N ALA A 10 -17.79 2.22 2.72
CA ALA A 10 -19.24 2.19 2.59
C ALA A 10 -19.89 1.58 3.81
N ASP A 11 -21.08 2.05 4.14
CA ASP A 11 -22.00 1.42 5.07
C ASP A 11 -23.00 0.57 4.29
N CYS A 12 -23.17 -0.69 4.72
CA CYS A 12 -24.06 -1.64 4.06
C CYS A 12 -25.20 -2.01 5.01
N ASN A 13 -26.42 -1.65 4.64
CA ASN A 13 -27.61 -2.05 5.37
C ASN A 13 -28.31 -3.21 4.63
N LEU A 14 -28.26 -4.40 5.24
CA LEU A 14 -28.86 -5.62 4.68
C LEU A 14 -30.38 -5.65 4.80
N ASP A 15 -30.96 -4.91 5.76
CA ASP A 15 -32.39 -4.88 6.00
C ASP A 15 -33.14 -4.00 4.98
N ASN A 16 -32.44 -3.14 4.28
CA ASN A 16 -33.01 -2.16 3.35
C ASN A 16 -32.63 -2.43 1.89
N LYS A 17 -32.95 -3.64 1.37
CA LYS A 17 -32.71 -4.07 -0.02
C LYS A 17 -31.25 -3.92 -0.46
N ASN A 18 -30.29 -4.36 0.37
CA ASN A 18 -28.86 -4.35 0.07
C ASN A 18 -28.33 -2.96 -0.35
N LYS A 19 -28.74 -1.93 0.32
CA LYS A 19 -28.31 -0.58 0.00
C LYS A 19 -26.89 -0.34 0.49
N ILE A 20 -25.98 -0.09 -0.44
CA ILE A 20 -24.61 0.32 -0.17
C ILE A 20 -24.55 1.85 -0.19
N ASN A 21 -24.18 2.45 0.92
CA ASN A 21 -24.00 3.90 1.04
C ASN A 21 -22.50 4.21 1.15
N ILE A 22 -21.94 4.84 0.13
CA ILE A 22 -20.53 5.21 0.13
C ILE A 22 -20.30 6.44 1.01
N ILE A 23 -19.46 6.28 2.04
CA ILE A 23 -19.13 7.30 3.02
C ILE A 23 -17.95 8.14 2.53
N LYS A 24 -16.91 7.47 1.99
CA LYS A 24 -15.65 8.12 1.58
C LYS A 24 -15.05 7.42 0.37
N ARG A 25 -14.42 8.21 -0.50
CA ARG A 25 -13.56 7.71 -1.57
C ARG A 25 -12.21 8.41 -1.55
N ILE A 26 -11.18 7.66 -1.87
CA ILE A 26 -9.86 8.18 -2.21
C ILE A 26 -9.61 7.77 -3.67
N PHE A 27 -9.17 8.73 -4.47
CA PHE A 27 -9.03 8.54 -5.90
C PHE A 27 -7.56 8.40 -6.30
N TYR A 28 -7.33 7.72 -7.41
CA TYR A 28 -6.07 7.76 -8.11
C TYR A 28 -5.64 9.23 -8.35
N PRO A 29 -4.37 9.58 -8.19
CA PRO A 29 -3.19 8.71 -8.08
C PRO A 29 -2.87 8.24 -6.63
N ASN A 30 -3.67 8.57 -5.64
CA ASN A 30 -3.43 8.19 -4.25
C ASN A 30 -3.87 6.74 -4.00
N SER A 31 -2.95 5.87 -3.61
CA SER A 31 -3.24 4.45 -3.39
C SER A 31 -2.24 3.82 -2.42
N LEU A 32 -2.76 3.16 -1.38
CA LEU A 32 -1.94 2.35 -0.48
C LEU A 32 -1.35 1.12 -1.18
N GLY A 33 -2.06 0.59 -2.21
CA GLY A 33 -1.54 -0.50 -3.02
C GLY A 33 -0.32 -0.08 -3.83
N ILE A 34 -0.38 1.09 -4.48
CA ILE A 34 0.77 1.65 -5.22
C ILE A 34 1.95 1.95 -4.29
N LEU A 35 1.69 2.49 -3.10
CA LEU A 35 2.74 2.66 -2.09
C LEU A 35 3.41 1.32 -1.77
N TYR A 36 2.61 0.31 -1.44
CA TYR A 36 3.13 -1.00 -1.04
C TYR A 36 3.94 -1.64 -2.17
N GLU A 37 3.40 -1.64 -3.40
CA GLU A 37 4.05 -2.14 -4.59
C GLU A 37 5.34 -1.38 -4.92
N SER A 38 5.37 -0.05 -4.75
CA SER A 38 6.55 0.77 -5.01
C SER A 38 7.75 0.39 -4.12
N ILE A 39 7.51 0.12 -2.85
CA ILE A 39 8.56 -0.38 -1.93
C ILE A 39 8.85 -1.86 -2.20
N THR A 40 7.89 -2.64 -2.66
CA THR A 40 8.12 -4.03 -3.12
C THR A 40 9.13 -4.04 -4.26
N GLN A 41 8.95 -3.19 -5.27
CA GLN A 41 9.94 -3.01 -6.35
C GLN A 41 11.29 -2.50 -5.82
N PHE A 42 11.28 -1.54 -4.90
CA PHE A 42 12.52 -1.03 -4.28
C PHE A 42 13.32 -2.15 -3.60
N LEU A 43 12.64 -3.09 -2.96
CA LEU A 43 13.25 -4.27 -2.34
C LEU A 43 13.67 -5.36 -3.34
N GLY A 44 13.57 -5.09 -4.65
CA GLY A 44 14.00 -5.99 -5.72
C GLY A 44 13.03 -7.14 -6.01
N PHE A 45 11.77 -6.97 -5.62
CA PHE A 45 10.67 -7.87 -5.99
C PHE A 45 9.85 -7.15 -7.07
N ASP A 46 10.20 -7.38 -8.33
CA ASP A 46 9.75 -6.61 -9.49
C ASP A 46 8.63 -7.29 -10.29
N LYS A 47 8.21 -8.49 -9.88
CA LYS A 47 7.14 -9.23 -10.55
C LYS A 47 5.79 -8.90 -9.93
N TYR A 48 4.79 -8.83 -10.78
CA TYR A 48 3.41 -8.61 -10.36
C TYR A 48 2.96 -9.62 -9.29
N GLY A 49 2.40 -9.11 -8.19
CA GLY A 49 1.85 -9.92 -7.10
C GLY A 49 2.89 -10.34 -6.05
N GLU A 50 4.12 -9.81 -6.08
CA GLU A 50 5.17 -10.18 -5.11
C GLU A 50 5.09 -9.42 -3.77
N GLU A 51 4.08 -8.61 -3.55
CA GLU A 51 3.87 -7.84 -2.30
C GLU A 51 3.80 -8.75 -1.06
N TYR A 52 3.34 -9.99 -1.22
CA TYR A 52 3.31 -10.95 -0.12
C TYR A 52 4.72 -11.29 0.41
N LYS A 53 5.76 -11.18 -0.43
CA LYS A 53 7.15 -11.38 0.00
C LYS A 53 7.59 -10.32 0.98
N VAL A 54 7.20 -9.07 0.74
CA VAL A 54 7.50 -7.95 1.65
C VAL A 54 6.72 -8.10 2.96
N MET A 55 5.45 -8.50 2.90
CA MET A 55 4.67 -8.84 4.09
C MET A 55 5.34 -9.96 4.91
N GLY A 56 5.85 -11.01 4.23
CA GLY A 56 6.57 -12.11 4.87
C GLY A 56 7.97 -11.73 5.38
N LEU A 57 8.61 -10.70 4.80
CA LEU A 57 9.92 -10.20 5.19
C LEU A 57 9.84 -9.28 6.42
N ALA A 58 8.76 -8.53 6.57
CA ALA A 58 8.57 -7.53 7.61
C ALA A 58 8.80 -8.03 9.05
N PRO A 59 8.41 -9.26 9.46
CA PRO A 59 8.66 -9.79 10.80
C PRO A 59 10.14 -9.97 11.17
N TYR A 60 11.04 -9.97 10.19
CA TYR A 60 12.48 -10.14 10.41
C TYR A 60 13.22 -8.80 10.59
N GLY A 61 12.52 -7.66 10.41
CA GLY A 61 13.06 -6.33 10.54
C GLY A 61 12.53 -5.54 11.72
N ASN A 62 13.15 -4.39 11.95
CA ASN A 62 12.69 -3.38 12.91
C ASN A 62 12.18 -2.16 12.13
N PRO A 63 11.07 -1.54 12.53
CA PRO A 63 10.49 -0.40 11.79
C PRO A 63 11.22 0.91 12.08
N ILE A 64 12.51 0.99 11.73
CA ILE A 64 13.38 2.14 12.00
C ILE A 64 13.35 3.21 10.90
N TYR A 65 12.76 2.91 9.72
CA TYR A 65 12.63 3.81 8.58
C TYR A 65 11.22 4.42 8.44
N LEU A 66 10.48 4.55 9.55
CA LEU A 66 9.12 5.11 9.54
C LEU A 66 9.08 6.53 8.99
N ASN A 67 10.06 7.36 9.35
CA ASN A 67 10.14 8.74 8.89
C ASN A 67 10.39 8.82 7.38
N GLU A 68 11.24 7.94 6.85
CA GLU A 68 11.57 7.87 5.42
C GLU A 68 10.36 7.42 4.60
N ILE A 69 9.65 6.38 5.05
CA ILE A 69 8.42 5.92 4.40
C ILE A 69 7.30 6.97 4.50
N SER A 70 7.19 7.65 5.64
CA SER A 70 6.17 8.69 5.83
C SER A 70 6.36 9.91 4.92
N LYS A 71 7.58 10.19 4.46
CA LYS A 71 7.85 11.25 3.47
C LYS A 71 7.19 11.00 2.11
N LEU A 72 6.73 9.77 1.83
CA LEU A 72 5.96 9.46 0.63
C LEU A 72 4.54 10.03 0.66
N PHE A 73 4.13 10.63 1.78
CA PHE A 73 2.83 11.24 1.95
C PHE A 73 2.92 12.75 2.20
N LEU A 74 1.93 13.49 1.69
CA LEU A 74 1.67 14.90 2.04
C LEU A 74 0.63 15.02 3.17
N GLY A 75 -0.18 13.99 3.35
CA GLY A 75 -1.25 13.93 4.35
C GLY A 75 -1.58 12.48 4.70
N ASP A 76 -2.79 12.23 5.19
CA ASP A 76 -3.17 10.89 5.65
C ASP A 76 -3.11 9.84 4.51
N PHE A 77 -3.61 10.18 3.33
CA PHE A 77 -3.71 9.27 2.18
C PHE A 77 -3.26 9.90 0.86
N GLU A 78 -2.77 11.11 0.90
CA GLU A 78 -2.26 11.83 -0.25
C GLU A 78 -0.79 11.51 -0.45
N LEU A 79 -0.45 10.87 -1.58
CA LEU A 79 0.93 10.56 -1.93
C LEU A 79 1.67 11.81 -2.41
N ASP A 80 2.91 11.99 -2.01
CA ASP A 80 3.78 13.03 -2.55
C ASP A 80 4.31 12.58 -3.93
N LEU A 81 3.56 12.94 -4.96
CA LEU A 81 3.79 12.51 -6.34
C LEU A 81 5.16 12.92 -6.90
N LYS A 82 5.89 13.82 -6.22
CA LYS A 82 7.28 14.12 -6.61
C LYS A 82 8.21 12.91 -6.54
N PHE A 83 7.84 11.88 -5.75
CA PHE A 83 8.62 10.65 -5.59
C PHE A 83 8.13 9.49 -6.47
N PHE A 84 6.98 9.66 -7.14
CA PHE A 84 6.37 8.60 -7.93
C PHE A 84 6.43 8.88 -9.43
N ASN A 85 6.22 7.82 -10.22
CA ASN A 85 6.19 7.87 -11.69
C ASN A 85 4.82 7.49 -12.26
N HIS A 86 3.97 6.79 -11.50
CA HIS A 86 2.73 6.20 -12.00
C HIS A 86 1.68 7.21 -12.50
N ASP A 87 1.78 8.47 -12.08
CA ASP A 87 0.92 9.57 -12.51
C ASP A 87 1.39 10.28 -13.78
N LYS A 88 2.58 9.94 -14.29
CA LYS A 88 3.20 10.62 -15.41
C LYS A 88 2.66 10.11 -16.75
N LYS A 89 2.50 11.03 -17.72
CA LYS A 89 1.97 10.71 -19.07
C LYS A 89 2.74 9.61 -19.81
N ASN A 90 4.03 9.45 -19.51
CA ASN A 90 4.91 8.52 -20.20
C ASN A 90 5.14 7.22 -19.38
N TYR A 91 4.38 7.01 -18.30
CA TYR A 91 4.47 5.77 -17.54
C TYR A 91 3.88 4.61 -18.34
N ASN A 92 4.71 3.61 -18.61
CA ASN A 92 4.33 2.47 -19.42
C ASN A 92 3.83 1.31 -18.56
N TYR A 93 2.70 0.79 -18.97
CA TYR A 93 2.12 -0.43 -18.47
C TYR A 93 1.95 -1.41 -19.62
N LYS A 94 2.54 -2.58 -19.53
CA LYS A 94 2.46 -3.64 -20.54
C LYS A 94 1.81 -4.88 -19.95
N PHE A 95 1.26 -5.69 -20.83
CA PHE A 95 0.76 -7.01 -20.48
C PHE A 95 1.46 -8.06 -21.34
N GLU A 96 2.36 -8.81 -20.75
CA GLU A 96 3.17 -9.85 -21.38
C GLU A 96 2.88 -11.22 -20.71
N GLY A 97 1.61 -11.63 -20.71
CA GLY A 97 1.12 -12.78 -19.94
C GLY A 97 0.87 -12.47 -18.46
N THR A 98 1.57 -11.49 -17.92
CA THR A 98 1.37 -10.85 -16.62
C THR A 98 1.50 -9.33 -16.77
N PRO A 99 0.91 -8.54 -15.87
CA PRO A 99 1.18 -7.10 -15.83
C PRO A 99 2.68 -6.83 -15.62
N VAL A 100 3.24 -6.01 -16.49
CA VAL A 100 4.61 -5.49 -16.37
C VAL A 100 4.53 -3.98 -16.34
N GLN A 101 5.06 -3.38 -15.32
CA GLN A 101 5.05 -1.94 -15.15
C GLN A 101 6.46 -1.42 -14.86
N GLU A 102 6.67 -0.16 -15.23
CA GLU A 102 7.92 0.53 -14.94
C GLU A 102 8.08 0.78 -13.44
N THR A 103 9.26 1.21 -13.03
CA THR A 103 9.55 1.54 -11.64
C THR A 103 8.64 2.66 -11.13
N LEU A 104 7.92 2.37 -10.06
CA LEU A 104 6.96 3.28 -9.44
C LEU A 104 7.63 4.44 -8.72
N LEU A 105 8.74 4.21 -8.01
CA LEU A 105 9.53 5.26 -7.36
C LEU A 105 10.55 5.86 -8.31
N ASN A 106 10.74 7.17 -8.21
CA ASN A 106 11.79 7.85 -8.94
C ASN A 106 13.07 8.05 -8.11
N LYS A 107 14.14 8.47 -8.77
CA LYS A 107 15.47 8.65 -8.16
C LYS A 107 15.49 9.62 -6.98
N LYS A 108 14.56 10.59 -6.90
CA LYS A 108 14.52 11.52 -5.76
C LYS A 108 14.24 10.83 -4.43
N TYR A 109 13.52 9.70 -4.45
CA TYR A 109 13.31 8.93 -3.24
C TYR A 109 14.53 8.10 -2.86
N TYR A 110 15.35 7.70 -3.82
CA TYR A 110 16.61 6.99 -3.54
C TYR A 110 17.61 7.84 -2.75
N ASP A 111 17.55 9.17 -2.90
CA ASP A 111 18.36 10.11 -2.09
C ASP A 111 17.94 10.09 -0.60
N ILE A 112 16.74 9.60 -0.28
CA ILE A 112 16.19 9.52 1.08
C ILE A 112 16.45 8.15 1.71
N LEU A 113 16.15 7.08 0.98
CA LEU A 113 16.17 5.72 1.52
C LEU A 113 17.40 4.91 1.08
N GLY A 114 18.12 5.36 0.06
CA GLY A 114 19.23 4.64 -0.56
C GLY A 114 18.85 3.98 -1.87
N SER A 115 19.77 3.22 -2.45
CA SER A 115 19.58 2.56 -3.74
C SER A 115 18.66 1.34 -3.62
N PRO A 116 17.79 1.11 -4.61
CA PRO A 116 16.99 -0.09 -4.64
C PRO A 116 17.87 -1.35 -4.79
N ARG A 117 17.42 -2.45 -4.20
CA ARG A 117 18.06 -3.77 -4.34
C ARG A 117 17.80 -4.35 -5.73
N SER A 118 18.80 -4.89 -6.36
CA SER A 118 18.62 -5.73 -7.55
C SER A 118 18.12 -7.13 -7.14
N SER A 119 17.30 -7.75 -7.99
CA SER A 119 16.65 -9.05 -7.69
C SER A 119 17.65 -10.21 -7.43
N ASN A 120 18.88 -10.09 -7.93
CA ASN A 120 19.97 -11.06 -7.75
C ASN A 120 20.88 -10.77 -6.53
N GLU A 121 20.69 -9.67 -5.83
CA GLU A 121 21.42 -9.35 -4.61
C GLU A 121 20.81 -10.06 -3.40
N SER A 122 21.63 -10.32 -2.36
CA SER A 122 21.16 -10.90 -1.11
C SER A 122 20.28 -9.93 -0.34
N LEU A 123 19.33 -10.47 0.43
CA LEU A 123 18.56 -9.70 1.40
C LEU A 123 19.43 -9.46 2.65
N GLU A 124 19.50 -8.21 3.07
CA GLU A 124 20.23 -7.76 4.25
C GLU A 124 19.28 -7.20 5.30
N GLN A 125 19.77 -6.91 6.50
CA GLN A 125 18.96 -6.35 7.59
C GLN A 125 18.27 -5.04 7.18
N PHE A 126 18.95 -4.20 6.41
CA PHE A 126 18.36 -2.98 5.84
C PHE A 126 17.04 -3.27 5.10
N HIS A 127 17.00 -4.29 4.26
CA HIS A 127 15.81 -4.63 3.47
C HIS A 127 14.66 -5.15 4.36
N MET A 128 15.00 -5.89 5.41
CA MET A 128 14.03 -6.35 6.41
C MET A 128 13.45 -5.18 7.21
N ASP A 129 14.28 -4.22 7.60
CA ASP A 129 13.87 -3.03 8.34
C ASP A 129 13.00 -2.10 7.49
N VAL A 130 13.29 -1.96 6.20
CA VAL A 130 12.45 -1.23 5.25
C VAL A 130 11.09 -1.93 5.10
N ALA A 131 11.07 -3.26 4.95
CA ALA A 131 9.83 -4.03 4.88
C ALA A 131 8.99 -3.89 6.15
N ALA A 132 9.61 -3.97 7.33
CA ALA A 132 8.95 -3.76 8.62
C ALA A 132 8.37 -2.34 8.74
N SER A 133 9.11 -1.33 8.28
CA SER A 133 8.68 0.07 8.30
C SER A 133 7.50 0.31 7.37
N LEU A 134 7.55 -0.23 6.15
CA LEU A 134 6.41 -0.18 5.23
C LEU A 134 5.17 -0.84 5.82
N GLN A 135 5.31 -2.05 6.34
CA GLN A 135 4.19 -2.79 6.94
C GLN A 135 3.56 -2.00 8.08
N LYS A 136 4.36 -1.40 8.95
CA LYS A 136 3.90 -0.57 10.06
C LYS A 136 3.14 0.67 9.59
N VAL A 137 3.68 1.42 8.62
CA VAL A 137 3.01 2.59 8.04
C VAL A 137 1.71 2.19 7.35
N PHE A 138 1.70 1.09 6.60
CA PHE A 138 0.50 0.57 5.95
C PHE A 138 -0.61 0.25 6.97
N GLU A 139 -0.28 -0.47 8.04
CA GLU A 139 -1.21 -0.81 9.13
C GLU A 139 -1.78 0.44 9.79
N GLU A 140 -0.93 1.40 10.14
CA GLU A 140 -1.37 2.68 10.72
C GLU A 140 -2.36 3.42 9.82
N LYS A 141 -2.11 3.44 8.50
CA LYS A 141 -3.04 4.06 7.54
C LYS A 141 -4.38 3.30 7.47
N ILE A 142 -4.37 1.98 7.49
CA ILE A 142 -5.61 1.17 7.54
C ILE A 142 -6.38 1.44 8.85
N PHE A 143 -5.70 1.49 9.99
CA PHE A 143 -6.36 1.80 11.28
C PHE A 143 -6.93 3.21 11.32
N VAL A 144 -6.25 4.19 10.75
CA VAL A 144 -6.80 5.56 10.59
C VAL A 144 -8.08 5.54 9.75
N LEU A 145 -8.11 4.78 8.63
CA LEU A 145 -9.32 4.63 7.81
C LEU A 145 -10.47 4.02 8.61
N ILE A 146 -10.20 2.97 9.36
CA ILE A 146 -11.19 2.27 10.17
C ILE A 146 -11.72 3.21 11.27
N ASN A 147 -10.84 3.79 12.08
CA ASN A 147 -11.20 4.58 13.24
C ASN A 147 -11.92 5.90 12.89
N GLN A 148 -11.55 6.53 11.79
CA GLN A 148 -12.18 7.80 11.37
C GLN A 148 -13.56 7.61 10.73
N ASN A 149 -13.86 6.45 10.16
CA ASN A 149 -15.02 6.31 9.28
C ASN A 149 -16.02 5.23 9.73
N LEU A 150 -15.62 4.36 10.67
CA LEU A 150 -16.47 3.27 11.12
C LEU A 150 -16.82 3.47 12.59
N ASN A 151 -18.12 3.62 12.87
CA ASN A 151 -18.62 3.40 14.22
C ASN A 151 -18.72 1.88 14.43
N ILE A 152 -17.73 1.29 15.12
CA ILE A 152 -17.53 -0.16 15.17
C ILE A 152 -18.49 -0.84 16.15
N ASP A 153 -19.22 -0.09 16.96
CA ASP A 153 -20.18 -0.67 17.91
C ASP A 153 -21.23 -1.51 17.18
N ASN A 154 -21.09 -2.83 17.29
CA ASN A 154 -21.97 -3.85 16.70
C ASN A 154 -22.00 -3.99 15.18
N LYS A 155 -20.97 -3.52 14.45
CA LYS A 155 -20.87 -3.70 13.00
C LYS A 155 -19.89 -4.80 12.60
N LYS A 156 -20.20 -5.47 11.49
CA LYS A 156 -19.28 -6.42 10.85
C LYS A 156 -18.44 -5.65 9.82
N LEU A 157 -17.11 -5.76 9.92
CA LEU A 157 -16.20 -5.22 8.93
C LEU A 157 -16.00 -6.23 7.79
N VAL A 158 -16.17 -5.75 6.56
CA VAL A 158 -15.87 -6.51 5.34
C VAL A 158 -14.76 -5.79 4.58
N LEU A 159 -13.71 -6.51 4.23
CA LEU A 159 -12.56 -6.01 3.49
C LEU A 159 -12.52 -6.68 2.11
N ALA A 160 -12.22 -5.90 1.06
CA ALA A 160 -12.08 -6.40 -0.30
C ALA A 160 -11.00 -5.62 -1.06
N GLY A 161 -10.39 -6.26 -2.07
CA GLY A 161 -9.32 -5.70 -2.90
C GLY A 161 -7.93 -6.17 -2.48
N GLY A 162 -6.90 -5.78 -3.25
CA GLY A 162 -5.51 -6.25 -3.05
C GLY A 162 -4.97 -5.93 -1.65
N CYS A 163 -5.17 -4.72 -1.14
CA CYS A 163 -4.74 -4.34 0.21
C CYS A 163 -5.41 -5.18 1.32
N ALA A 164 -6.63 -5.68 1.09
CA ALA A 164 -7.33 -6.56 2.01
C ALA A 164 -6.73 -7.97 2.11
N MET A 165 -5.80 -8.32 1.23
CA MET A 165 -5.05 -9.59 1.28
C MET A 165 -3.87 -9.53 2.27
N ASN A 166 -3.59 -8.37 2.88
CA ASN A 166 -2.54 -8.25 3.89
C ASN A 166 -2.97 -8.92 5.21
N SER A 167 -2.60 -10.20 5.37
CA SER A 167 -2.97 -11.00 6.52
C SER A 167 -2.38 -10.50 7.84
N SER A 168 -1.19 -9.90 7.82
CA SER A 168 -0.56 -9.29 9.00
C SER A 168 -1.38 -8.11 9.53
N CYS A 169 -1.87 -7.25 8.63
CA CYS A 169 -2.75 -6.15 8.98
C CYS A 169 -4.11 -6.67 9.48
N ASN A 170 -4.70 -7.63 8.77
CA ASN A 170 -6.02 -8.18 9.11
C ASN A 170 -6.03 -8.84 10.50
N GLY A 171 -4.96 -9.55 10.88
CA GLY A 171 -4.83 -10.13 12.21
C GLY A 171 -4.94 -9.08 13.32
N LYS A 172 -4.28 -7.95 13.15
CA LYS A 172 -4.28 -6.84 14.13
C LYS A 172 -5.59 -6.03 14.18
N ILE A 173 -6.45 -6.13 13.17
CA ILE A 173 -7.79 -5.49 13.19
C ILE A 173 -8.72 -6.23 14.16
N VAL A 174 -8.49 -7.51 14.39
CA VAL A 174 -9.34 -8.36 15.24
C VAL A 174 -8.92 -8.31 16.72
N GLU A 175 -7.67 -7.94 17.00
CA GLU A 175 -7.15 -7.73 18.36
C GLU A 175 -7.67 -6.40 18.95
#